data_877523dc8a1a8572edc59cdd241a06ee
#
_entry.id   877523dc8a1a8572edc59cdd241a06ee
#
_cell.length_a   1.000
_cell.length_b   1.000
_cell.length_c   1.000
_cell.angle_alpha   90.00
_cell.angle_beta   90.00
_cell.angle_gamma   90.00
#
_symmetry.space_group_name_H-M   'P 1'
#
loop_
_entity.id
_entity.type
_entity.pdbx_description
1 polymer ?
#
loop_
_entity_poly.entity_id
_entity_poly.type
_entity_poly.pdbx_seq_one_letter_code
_entity_poly.pdbx_strand_id
1 'polypeptide(L)'
;CLQKSFGGRGSLMLETDRGLKLLKEFAGSRHKLPCEQELLKRLEEQGVCRTDRVVPNREGSLISVGEYDTPYILKNWPPGRECDPKNEEELLRSMRTLARIHRVLRGLPEAAAISAEDKRRMTGTGQCRELEKRNRELRRAQNFIRNRHRKGSFELLFLKCAEGVLRDGRLAQERLEADGAGGASARPRPEGEKSPRGKNFHK
;
A
#
# COMPACT_ATOMS: atom_id res chain seq x y z
N CYS A 1 2.40 10.92 29.46
CA CYS A 1 1.45 10.11 30.28
C CYS A 1 0.31 9.61 29.44
N LEU A 2 -0.24 8.45 29.76
CA LEU A 2 -1.46 7.93 29.19
C LEU A 2 -2.66 8.68 29.76
N GLN A 3 -3.53 9.21 28.91
CA GLN A 3 -4.75 9.90 29.31
C GLN A 3 -5.97 8.98 29.15
N LYS A 4 -6.08 8.33 28.00
CA LYS A 4 -7.17 7.38 27.70
C LYS A 4 -6.67 6.24 26.83
N SER A 5 -7.35 5.10 26.90
CA SER A 5 -7.12 3.98 26.00
C SER A 5 -8.46 3.42 25.50
N PHE A 6 -8.51 3.06 24.22
CA PHE A 6 -9.65 2.40 23.60
C PHE A 6 -9.15 1.56 22.42
N GLY A 7 -9.80 0.47 22.13
CA GLY A 7 -9.35 -0.40 21.04
C GLY A 7 -10.11 -1.71 20.95
N GLY A 8 -9.69 -2.53 20.00
CA GLY A 8 -10.21 -3.86 19.71
C GLY A 8 -9.11 -4.92 19.68
N ARG A 9 -9.38 -6.09 19.12
CA ARG A 9 -8.46 -7.24 19.10
C ARG A 9 -7.07 -6.86 18.57
N GLY A 10 -6.04 -7.06 19.39
CA GLY A 10 -4.63 -6.89 19.03
C GLY A 10 -4.15 -5.45 18.82
N SER A 11 -4.99 -4.44 19.07
CA SER A 11 -4.59 -3.03 18.99
C SER A 11 -5.28 -2.17 20.03
N LEU A 12 -4.55 -1.17 20.53
CA LEU A 12 -5.02 -0.25 21.56
C LEU A 12 -4.67 1.18 21.16
N MET A 13 -5.67 2.04 21.05
CA MET A 13 -5.48 3.46 20.82
C MET A 13 -5.21 4.16 22.16
N LEU A 14 -4.16 4.95 22.20
CA LEU A 14 -3.70 5.64 23.39
C LEU A 14 -3.74 7.16 23.16
N GLU A 15 -4.46 7.86 24.02
CA GLU A 15 -4.38 9.31 24.08
C GLU A 15 -3.28 9.70 25.06
N THR A 16 -2.29 10.44 24.60
CA THR A 16 -1.10 10.80 25.38
C THR A 16 -0.85 12.31 25.33
N ASP A 17 0.01 12.80 26.22
CA ASP A 17 0.54 14.18 26.21
C ASP A 17 1.30 14.54 24.92
N ARG A 18 1.66 13.54 24.12
CA ARG A 18 2.33 13.70 22.81
C ARG A 18 1.41 13.31 21.64
N GLY A 19 0.09 13.42 21.81
CA GLY A 19 -0.91 13.07 20.82
C GLY A 19 -1.29 11.60 20.81
N LEU A 20 -2.08 11.23 19.81
CA LEU A 20 -2.59 9.87 19.67
C LEU A 20 -1.47 8.90 19.28
N LYS A 21 -1.52 7.72 19.88
CA LYS A 21 -0.62 6.59 19.60
C LYS A 21 -1.44 5.32 19.41
N LEU A 22 -0.91 4.42 18.59
CA LEU A 22 -1.46 3.08 18.40
C LEU A 22 -0.47 2.06 18.93
N LEU A 23 -0.82 1.38 20.00
CA LEU A 23 -0.11 0.18 20.46
C LEU A 23 -0.73 -1.03 19.77
N LYS A 24 0.08 -1.84 19.13
CA LYS A 24 -0.40 -3.05 18.49
C LYS A 24 0.62 -4.19 18.57
N GLU A 25 0.12 -5.40 18.55
CA GLU A 25 0.93 -6.59 18.40
C GLU A 25 1.66 -6.57 17.05
N PHE A 26 2.93 -6.94 17.06
CA PHE A 26 3.80 -6.91 15.89
C PHE A 26 3.92 -8.30 15.27
N ALA A 27 3.21 -8.51 14.16
CA ALA A 27 3.30 -9.72 13.35
C ALA A 27 4.18 -9.57 12.08
N GLY A 28 4.88 -8.42 11.96
CA GLY A 28 5.69 -8.11 10.78
C GLY A 28 7.11 -8.67 10.82
N SER A 29 7.88 -8.38 9.78
CA SER A 29 9.30 -8.74 9.72
C SER A 29 10.15 -7.72 10.48
N ARG A 30 10.86 -8.19 11.52
CA ARG A 30 11.80 -7.36 12.31
C ARG A 30 12.88 -6.71 11.43
N HIS A 31 13.34 -7.40 10.39
CA HIS A 31 14.36 -6.89 9.46
C HIS A 31 13.86 -5.78 8.53
N LYS A 32 12.56 -5.78 8.20
CA LYS A 32 11.97 -4.75 7.33
C LYS A 32 11.64 -3.47 8.08
N LEU A 33 11.38 -3.56 9.37
CA LEU A 33 10.89 -2.45 10.18
C LEU A 33 11.81 -1.20 10.15
N PRO A 34 13.14 -1.29 10.29
CA PRO A 34 14.02 -0.13 10.19
C PRO A 34 13.95 0.55 8.82
N CYS A 35 13.90 -0.23 7.74
CA CYS A 35 13.73 0.29 6.39
C CYS A 35 12.40 1.03 6.21
N GLU A 36 11.30 0.45 6.67
CA GLU A 36 9.98 1.09 6.66
C GLU A 36 10.01 2.42 7.42
N GLN A 37 10.68 2.48 8.57
CA GLN A 37 10.81 3.72 9.34
C GLN A 37 11.59 4.80 8.59
N GLU A 38 12.68 4.44 7.91
CA GLU A 38 13.45 5.40 7.12
C GLU A 38 12.64 5.94 5.93
N LEU A 39 11.86 5.08 5.26
CA LEU A 39 10.95 5.49 4.19
C LEU A 39 9.89 6.47 4.69
N LEU A 40 9.23 6.16 5.80
CA LEU A 40 8.19 6.99 6.39
C LEU A 40 8.77 8.34 6.87
N LYS A 41 9.97 8.33 7.45
CA LYS A 41 10.70 9.53 7.86
C LYS A 41 10.93 10.48 6.68
N ARG A 42 11.40 9.97 5.54
CA ARG A 42 11.63 10.76 4.33
C ARG A 42 10.36 11.37 3.76
N LEU A 43 9.25 10.65 3.78
CA LEU A 43 7.96 11.19 3.36
C LEU A 43 7.54 12.38 4.22
N GLU A 44 7.80 12.34 5.52
CA GLU A 44 7.56 13.46 6.45
C GLU A 44 8.52 14.63 6.20
N GLU A 45 9.81 14.36 6.10
CA GLU A 45 10.85 15.38 5.84
C GLU A 45 10.62 16.14 4.53
N GLN A 46 10.11 15.47 3.52
CA GLN A 46 9.72 16.09 2.25
C GLN A 46 8.31 16.70 2.26
N GLY A 47 7.64 16.72 3.39
CA GLY A 47 6.32 17.32 3.55
C GLY A 47 5.24 16.67 2.68
N VAL A 48 5.39 15.37 2.36
CA VAL A 48 4.41 14.65 1.52
C VAL A 48 3.14 14.32 2.30
N CYS A 49 3.32 13.72 3.48
CA CYS A 49 2.23 13.36 4.38
C CYS A 49 2.76 13.15 5.80
N ARG A 50 1.87 13.18 6.78
CA ARG A 50 2.15 12.65 8.13
C ARG A 50 2.07 11.14 8.06
N THR A 51 2.93 10.46 8.80
CA THR A 51 3.02 9.00 8.78
C THR A 51 2.84 8.39 10.17
N ASP A 52 2.53 7.12 10.19
CA ASP A 52 2.34 6.32 11.40
C ASP A 52 3.65 5.67 11.88
N ARG A 53 4.73 6.44 11.90
CA ARG A 53 6.06 5.94 12.33
C ARG A 53 6.01 5.31 13.72
N VAL A 54 6.81 4.27 13.90
CA VAL A 54 7.00 3.63 15.21
C VAL A 54 7.79 4.56 16.12
N VAL A 55 7.35 4.66 17.35
CA VAL A 55 8.03 5.40 18.44
C VAL A 55 8.98 4.43 19.13
N PRO A 56 10.28 4.71 19.17
CA PRO A 56 11.22 3.86 19.90
C PRO A 56 10.87 3.80 21.39
N ASN A 57 11.13 2.68 22.01
CA ASN A 57 11.03 2.52 23.46
C ASN A 57 12.21 3.25 24.18
N ARG A 58 12.27 3.15 25.51
CA ARG A 58 13.30 3.81 26.32
C ARG A 58 14.72 3.32 26.01
N GLU A 59 14.84 2.11 25.47
CA GLU A 59 16.11 1.47 25.08
C GLU A 59 16.48 1.78 23.61
N GLY A 60 15.66 2.57 22.91
CA GLY A 60 15.85 2.90 21.51
C GLY A 60 15.36 1.81 20.53
N SER A 61 14.79 0.71 21.04
CA SER A 61 14.24 -0.35 20.21
C SER A 61 12.87 0.02 19.62
N LEU A 62 12.64 -0.38 18.37
CA LEU A 62 11.33 -0.21 17.70
C LEU A 62 10.30 -1.25 18.15
N ILE A 63 10.74 -2.33 18.78
CA ILE A 63 9.88 -3.42 19.25
C ILE A 63 10.06 -3.55 20.75
N SER A 64 8.98 -3.57 21.48
CA SER A 64 8.93 -3.90 22.89
C SER A 64 8.38 -5.33 23.05
N VAL A 65 8.91 -6.05 23.99
CA VAL A 65 8.40 -7.40 24.35
C VAL A 65 7.53 -7.26 25.58
N GLY A 66 6.29 -7.71 25.47
CA GLY A 66 5.33 -7.74 26.55
C GLY A 66 5.30 -9.06 27.28
N GLU A 67 4.25 -9.27 28.05
CA GLU A 67 3.97 -10.53 28.70
C GLU A 67 3.88 -11.66 27.66
N TYR A 68 4.32 -12.84 28.03
CA TYR A 68 4.32 -14.04 27.16
C TYR A 68 5.17 -13.89 25.87
N ASP A 69 6.26 -13.12 25.93
CA ASP A 69 7.16 -12.87 24.78
C ASP A 69 6.46 -12.27 23.54
N THR A 70 5.29 -11.68 23.73
CA THR A 70 4.53 -11.07 22.64
C THR A 70 5.20 -9.76 22.21
N PRO A 71 5.59 -9.61 20.94
CA PRO A 71 6.19 -8.38 20.45
C PRO A 71 5.12 -7.31 20.18
N TYR A 72 5.39 -6.08 20.58
CA TYR A 72 4.54 -4.91 20.37
C TYR A 72 5.29 -3.77 19.72
N ILE A 73 4.58 -2.94 18.96
CA ILE A 73 5.05 -1.67 18.44
C ILE A 73 4.11 -0.56 18.87
N LEU A 74 4.67 0.61 19.17
CA LEU A 74 3.93 1.83 19.43
C LEU A 74 4.09 2.77 18.23
N LYS A 75 3.01 3.09 17.55
CA LYS A 75 3.02 3.97 16.38
C LYS A 75 2.45 5.35 16.70
N ASN A 76 2.94 6.37 16.02
CA ASN A 76 2.23 7.63 15.94
C ASN A 76 0.91 7.42 15.21
N TRP A 77 -0.15 8.07 15.67
CA TRP A 77 -1.43 8.03 14.99
C TRP A 77 -1.83 9.46 14.61
N PRO A 78 -1.60 9.87 13.36
CA PRO A 78 -1.98 11.20 12.93
C PRO A 78 -3.51 11.35 12.96
N PRO A 79 -4.04 12.46 13.49
CA PRO A 79 -5.47 12.70 13.46
C PRO A 79 -5.95 12.87 12.03
N GLY A 80 -7.13 12.35 11.74
CA GLY A 80 -7.73 12.43 10.42
C GLY A 80 -8.92 11.50 10.28
N ARG A 81 -9.56 11.57 9.14
CA ARG A 81 -10.60 10.65 8.72
C ARG A 81 -10.25 10.02 7.39
N GLU A 82 -10.88 8.96 7.05
CA GLU A 82 -10.76 8.34 5.74
C GLU A 82 -11.29 9.27 4.64
N CYS A 83 -10.70 9.17 3.45
CA CYS A 83 -11.14 9.87 2.26
C CYS A 83 -12.54 9.39 1.86
N ASP A 84 -13.43 10.32 1.57
CA ASP A 84 -14.72 9.99 0.97
C ASP A 84 -14.52 9.78 -0.55
N PRO A 85 -14.64 8.55 -1.05
CA PRO A 85 -14.47 8.27 -2.48
C PRO A 85 -15.55 8.88 -3.38
N LYS A 86 -16.65 9.38 -2.80
CA LYS A 86 -17.71 10.10 -3.52
C LYS A 86 -17.41 11.59 -3.65
N ASN A 87 -16.47 12.11 -2.88
CA ASN A 87 -16.02 13.50 -2.97
C ASN A 87 -14.84 13.59 -3.95
N GLU A 88 -15.07 14.18 -5.11
CA GLU A 88 -14.09 14.28 -6.18
C GLU A 88 -12.83 15.05 -5.77
N GLU A 89 -12.96 16.12 -4.99
CA GLU A 89 -11.80 16.88 -4.50
C GLU A 89 -10.91 16.05 -3.56
N GLU A 90 -11.53 15.29 -2.67
CA GLU A 90 -10.79 14.41 -1.77
C GLU A 90 -10.11 13.28 -2.52
N LEU A 91 -10.79 12.70 -3.51
CA LEU A 91 -10.23 11.68 -4.38
C LEU A 91 -9.02 12.23 -5.14
N LEU A 92 -9.15 13.38 -5.78
CA LEU A 92 -8.04 14.04 -6.50
C LEU A 92 -6.87 14.38 -5.58
N ARG A 93 -7.15 14.84 -4.35
CA ARG A 93 -6.11 15.11 -3.33
C ARG A 93 -5.37 13.83 -2.94
N SER A 94 -6.10 12.74 -2.73
CA SER A 94 -5.53 11.44 -2.40
C SER A 94 -4.64 10.91 -3.53
N MET A 95 -5.08 11.02 -4.79
CA MET A 95 -4.31 10.64 -5.96
C MET A 95 -3.04 11.49 -6.14
N ARG A 96 -3.12 12.80 -5.89
CA ARG A 96 -1.93 13.68 -5.90
C ARG A 96 -0.94 13.28 -4.80
N THR A 97 -1.43 12.98 -3.61
CA THR A 97 -0.58 12.53 -2.50
C THR A 97 0.10 11.21 -2.87
N LEU A 98 -0.62 10.25 -3.42
CA LEU A 98 -0.07 8.98 -3.89
C LEU A 98 1.02 9.19 -4.96
N ALA A 99 0.78 10.08 -5.92
CA ALA A 99 1.76 10.41 -6.95
C ALA A 99 3.04 11.03 -6.35
N ARG A 100 2.91 11.87 -5.31
CA ARG A 100 4.05 12.43 -4.57
C ARG A 100 4.82 11.35 -3.81
N ILE A 101 4.13 10.44 -3.14
CA ILE A 101 4.72 9.27 -2.48
C ILE A 101 5.55 8.47 -3.49
N HIS A 102 4.97 8.11 -4.62
CA HIS A 102 5.67 7.36 -5.67
C HIS A 102 6.92 8.09 -6.20
N ARG A 103 6.87 9.42 -6.31
CA ARG A 103 8.03 10.23 -6.74
C ARG A 103 9.17 10.13 -5.73
N VAL A 104 8.86 10.27 -4.44
CA VAL A 104 9.84 10.15 -3.36
C VAL A 104 10.44 8.75 -3.32
N LEU A 105 9.58 7.71 -3.45
CA LEU A 105 10.02 6.32 -3.40
C LEU A 105 10.89 5.92 -4.61
N ARG A 106 10.72 6.52 -5.77
CA ARG A 106 11.59 6.27 -6.95
C ARG A 106 13.04 6.72 -6.73
N GLY A 107 13.26 7.82 -6.00
CA GLY A 107 14.60 8.32 -5.69
C GLY A 107 15.33 7.61 -4.56
N LEU A 108 14.66 6.67 -3.89
CA LEU A 108 15.18 5.98 -2.72
C LEU A 108 16.31 4.98 -2.95
N PRO A 109 16.38 4.23 -4.07
CA PRO A 109 17.44 3.23 -4.25
C PRO A 109 18.85 3.79 -4.15
N GLU A 110 19.04 5.07 -4.47
CA GLU A 110 20.38 5.69 -4.54
C GLU A 110 20.72 6.51 -3.28
N ALA A 111 19.71 7.03 -2.60
CA ALA A 111 19.88 8.01 -1.51
C ALA A 111 19.77 7.43 -0.11
N ALA A 112 19.30 6.20 0.07
CA ALA A 112 19.16 5.57 1.37
C ALA A 112 20.30 4.61 1.64
N ALA A 113 20.83 4.64 2.86
CA ALA A 113 21.72 3.62 3.40
C ALA A 113 21.00 2.26 3.60
N ILE A 114 20.19 1.87 2.61
CA ILE A 114 19.47 0.59 2.59
C ILE A 114 20.35 -0.42 1.87
N SER A 115 20.70 -1.50 2.53
CA SER A 115 21.53 -2.55 1.93
C SER A 115 20.87 -3.14 0.67
N ALA A 116 21.66 -3.65 -0.28
CA ALA A 116 21.14 -4.32 -1.46
C ALA A 116 20.26 -5.55 -1.09
N GLU A 117 20.53 -6.17 0.04
CA GLU A 117 19.76 -7.28 0.57
C GLU A 117 18.40 -6.82 1.11
N ASP A 118 18.36 -5.72 1.85
CA ASP A 118 17.11 -5.15 2.34
C ASP A 118 16.24 -4.64 1.19
N LYS A 119 16.86 -4.05 0.16
CA LYS A 119 16.14 -3.68 -1.08
C LYS A 119 15.47 -4.90 -1.70
N ARG A 120 16.17 -6.03 -1.85
CA ARG A 120 15.58 -7.28 -2.37
C ARG A 120 14.47 -7.84 -1.48
N ARG A 121 14.59 -7.71 -0.16
CA ARG A 121 13.56 -8.15 0.79
C ARG A 121 12.33 -7.25 0.78
N MET A 122 12.49 -5.97 0.46
CA MET A 122 11.39 -5.00 0.36
C MET A 122 10.68 -5.06 -1.00
N THR A 123 11.41 -5.34 -2.07
CA THR A 123 10.79 -5.67 -3.37
C THR A 123 10.09 -7.01 -3.21
N GLY A 124 8.77 -6.98 -3.07
CA GLY A 124 7.93 -8.18 -3.02
C GLY A 124 8.10 -9.06 -4.26
N THR A 125 7.43 -10.18 -4.29
CA THR A 125 7.23 -10.97 -5.52
C THR A 125 6.77 -10.00 -6.60
N GLY A 126 7.49 -9.97 -7.72
CA GLY A 126 7.21 -8.99 -8.79
C GLY A 126 5.73 -8.96 -9.12
N GLN A 127 5.19 -7.79 -9.39
CA GLN A 127 3.76 -7.56 -9.66
C GLN A 127 3.19 -8.55 -10.68
N CYS A 128 4.00 -8.96 -11.65
CA CYS A 128 3.66 -9.97 -12.64
C CYS A 128 3.30 -11.32 -12.02
N ARG A 129 4.12 -11.82 -11.08
CA ARG A 129 3.86 -13.10 -10.39
C ARG A 129 2.63 -13.03 -9.49
N GLU A 130 2.43 -11.91 -8.82
CA GLU A 130 1.23 -11.74 -7.99
C GLU A 130 -0.03 -11.69 -8.85
N LEU A 131 -0.02 -10.96 -9.95
CA LEU A 131 -1.14 -10.89 -10.89
C LEU A 131 -1.42 -12.26 -11.52
N GLU A 132 -0.41 -12.99 -11.93
CA GLU A 132 -0.53 -14.37 -12.43
C GLU A 132 -1.18 -15.29 -11.39
N LYS A 133 -0.75 -15.19 -10.13
CA LYS A 133 -1.33 -15.95 -9.02
C LYS A 133 -2.82 -15.61 -8.86
N ARG A 134 -3.19 -14.32 -8.84
CA ARG A 134 -4.60 -13.88 -8.74
C ARG A 134 -5.44 -14.33 -9.92
N ASN A 135 -4.92 -14.26 -11.13
CA ASN A 135 -5.59 -14.76 -12.32
C ASN A 135 -5.85 -16.28 -12.25
N ARG A 136 -4.88 -17.04 -11.69
CA ARG A 136 -5.08 -18.50 -11.47
C ARG A 136 -6.13 -18.77 -10.39
N GLU A 137 -6.13 -18.03 -9.29
CA GLU A 137 -7.13 -18.15 -8.22
C GLU A 137 -8.54 -17.84 -8.75
N LEU A 138 -8.68 -16.76 -9.50
CA LEU A 138 -9.96 -16.37 -10.10
C LEU A 138 -10.48 -17.44 -11.08
N ARG A 139 -9.60 -18.01 -11.90
CA ARG A 139 -9.95 -19.10 -12.83
C ARG A 139 -10.38 -20.37 -12.09
N ARG A 140 -9.72 -20.71 -10.98
CA ARG A 140 -10.14 -21.82 -10.12
C ARG A 140 -11.53 -21.60 -9.54
N ALA A 141 -11.79 -20.39 -9.02
CA ALA A 141 -13.12 -20.01 -8.51
C ALA A 141 -14.18 -20.09 -9.61
N GLN A 142 -13.90 -19.59 -10.82
CA GLN A 142 -14.81 -19.68 -11.96
C GLN A 142 -15.15 -21.13 -12.31
N ASN A 143 -14.14 -22.00 -12.39
CA ASN A 143 -14.35 -23.41 -12.70
C ASN A 143 -15.12 -24.12 -11.59
N PHE A 144 -14.81 -23.84 -10.33
CA PHE A 144 -15.55 -24.38 -9.19
C PHE A 144 -17.04 -24.01 -9.25
N ILE A 145 -17.36 -22.72 -9.45
CA ILE A 145 -18.73 -22.23 -9.53
C ILE A 145 -19.44 -22.79 -10.78
N ARG A 146 -18.74 -22.87 -11.92
CA ARG A 146 -19.28 -23.42 -13.16
C ARG A 146 -19.79 -24.88 -12.99
N ASN A 147 -19.07 -25.66 -12.21
CA ASN A 147 -19.36 -27.08 -11.97
C ASN A 147 -20.41 -27.33 -10.85
N ARG A 148 -20.85 -26.30 -10.13
CA ARG A 148 -21.89 -26.45 -9.10
C ARG A 148 -23.26 -26.70 -9.77
N HIS A 149 -24.02 -27.69 -9.27
CA HIS A 149 -25.36 -27.99 -9.75
C HIS A 149 -26.38 -26.88 -9.46
N ARG A 150 -26.27 -26.27 -8.25
CA ARG A 150 -27.14 -25.15 -7.87
C ARG A 150 -26.28 -23.88 -7.74
N LYS A 151 -26.75 -22.82 -8.38
CA LYS A 151 -26.08 -21.51 -8.37
C LYS A 151 -27.05 -20.46 -7.86
N GLY A 152 -26.60 -19.66 -6.90
CA GLY A 152 -27.31 -18.47 -6.43
C GLY A 152 -27.13 -17.28 -7.36
N SER A 153 -27.83 -16.20 -7.08
CA SER A 153 -27.76 -14.96 -7.87
C SER A 153 -26.33 -14.37 -7.93
N PHE A 154 -25.60 -14.45 -6.83
CA PHE A 154 -24.21 -14.04 -6.78
C PHE A 154 -23.31 -14.84 -7.74
N GLU A 155 -23.43 -16.17 -7.72
CA GLU A 155 -22.63 -17.06 -8.57
C GLU A 155 -22.94 -16.88 -10.06
N LEU A 156 -24.19 -16.61 -10.41
CA LEU A 156 -24.58 -16.31 -11.79
C LEU A 156 -23.99 -14.97 -12.26
N LEU A 157 -24.06 -13.94 -11.40
CA LEU A 157 -23.45 -12.64 -11.69
C LEU A 157 -21.93 -12.74 -11.80
N PHE A 158 -21.30 -13.49 -10.89
CA PHE A 158 -19.86 -13.74 -10.92
C PHE A 158 -19.45 -14.39 -12.25
N LEU A 159 -20.13 -15.44 -12.71
CA LEU A 159 -19.82 -16.11 -13.98
C LEU A 159 -19.97 -15.17 -15.17
N LYS A 160 -20.96 -14.29 -15.14
CA LYS A 160 -21.17 -13.27 -16.19
C LYS A 160 -20.01 -12.28 -16.29
N CYS A 161 -19.43 -11.88 -15.14
CA CYS A 161 -18.35 -10.88 -15.10
C CYS A 161 -16.95 -11.51 -15.21
N ALA A 162 -16.77 -12.75 -14.76
CA ALA A 162 -15.46 -13.39 -14.59
C ALA A 162 -14.62 -13.46 -15.87
N GLU A 163 -15.25 -13.66 -17.04
CA GLU A 163 -14.51 -13.70 -18.31
C GLU A 163 -13.91 -12.36 -18.70
N GLY A 164 -14.66 -11.28 -18.47
CA GLY A 164 -14.16 -9.91 -18.68
C GLY A 164 -12.96 -9.62 -17.76
N VAL A 165 -13.11 -9.89 -16.47
CA VAL A 165 -12.04 -9.67 -15.48
C VAL A 165 -10.80 -10.51 -15.77
N LEU A 166 -10.97 -11.77 -16.17
CA LEU A 166 -9.85 -12.64 -16.55
C LEU A 166 -9.13 -12.18 -17.82
N ARG A 167 -9.88 -11.64 -18.78
CA ARG A 167 -9.30 -11.05 -20.00
C ARG A 167 -8.48 -9.81 -19.64
N ASP A 168 -9.04 -8.90 -18.85
CA ASP A 168 -8.38 -7.69 -18.44
C ASP A 168 -7.15 -7.99 -17.57
N GLY A 169 -7.23 -8.99 -16.69
CA GLY A 169 -6.11 -9.49 -15.91
C GLY A 169 -4.97 -10.06 -16.76
N ARG A 170 -5.26 -10.74 -17.86
CA ARG A 170 -4.24 -11.22 -18.81
C ARG A 170 -3.57 -10.05 -19.55
N LEU A 171 -4.39 -9.13 -20.05
CA LEU A 171 -3.90 -7.93 -20.73
C LEU A 171 -2.98 -7.08 -19.82
N ALA A 172 -3.34 -6.94 -18.54
CA ALA A 172 -2.51 -6.28 -17.55
C ALA A 172 -1.18 -7.01 -17.33
N GLN A 173 -1.21 -8.34 -17.27
CA GLN A 173 0.00 -9.16 -17.14
C GLN A 173 0.93 -9.00 -18.35
N GLU A 174 0.40 -9.10 -19.56
CA GLU A 174 1.16 -8.91 -20.81
C GLU A 174 1.82 -7.53 -20.88
N ARG A 175 1.13 -6.47 -20.46
CA ARG A 175 1.68 -5.12 -20.37
C ARG A 175 2.81 -5.01 -19.35
N LEU A 176 2.63 -5.59 -18.17
CA LEU A 176 3.68 -5.61 -17.13
C LEU A 176 4.91 -6.39 -17.57
N GLU A 177 4.74 -7.48 -18.31
CA GLU A 177 5.83 -8.27 -18.87
C GLU A 177 6.59 -7.48 -19.94
N ALA A 178 5.87 -6.78 -20.82
CA ALA A 178 6.46 -5.92 -21.83
C ALA A 178 7.23 -4.74 -21.20
N ASP A 179 6.69 -4.09 -20.18
CA ASP A 179 7.35 -3.01 -19.45
C ASP A 179 8.55 -3.52 -18.64
N GLY A 180 8.47 -4.72 -18.05
CA GLY A 180 9.56 -5.37 -17.32
C GLY A 180 10.70 -5.83 -18.23
N ALA A 181 10.41 -6.26 -19.43
CA ALA A 181 11.42 -6.57 -20.46
C ALA A 181 12.10 -5.30 -21.01
N GLY A 182 11.41 -4.14 -20.97
CA GLY A 182 11.96 -2.82 -21.33
C GLY A 182 12.71 -2.11 -20.20
N GLY A 183 12.61 -2.60 -18.96
CA GLY A 183 13.08 -1.94 -17.73
C GLY A 183 14.59 -1.89 -17.51
N ALA A 184 15.43 -2.25 -18.49
CA ALA A 184 16.85 -1.94 -18.50
C ALA A 184 17.17 -0.56 -19.10
N SER A 185 16.17 0.18 -19.59
CA SER A 185 16.36 1.53 -20.13
C SER A 185 15.22 2.43 -19.69
N ALA A 186 15.39 3.12 -18.56
CA ALA A 186 14.56 4.25 -18.21
C ALA A 186 14.73 5.36 -19.24
N ARG A 187 13.87 5.39 -20.25
CA ARG A 187 13.76 6.57 -21.13
C ARG A 187 13.21 7.72 -20.30
N PRO A 188 13.91 8.85 -20.21
CA PRO A 188 13.32 10.07 -19.70
C PRO A 188 12.17 10.47 -20.63
N ARG A 189 11.01 10.73 -20.06
CA ARG A 189 9.87 11.28 -20.80
C ARG A 189 10.28 12.64 -21.35
N PRO A 190 10.09 12.94 -22.63
CA PRO A 190 10.40 14.26 -23.16
C PRO A 190 9.53 15.32 -22.46
N GLU A 191 10.17 16.31 -21.88
CA GLU A 191 9.52 17.53 -21.42
C GLU A 191 8.94 18.24 -22.64
N GLY A 192 7.63 18.34 -22.74
CA GLY A 192 7.03 19.19 -23.74
C GLY A 192 5.79 18.70 -24.46
N GLU A 193 4.87 18.01 -23.81
CA GLU A 193 3.55 17.83 -24.41
C GLU A 193 2.50 18.63 -23.65
N LYS A 194 2.17 19.80 -24.22
CA LYS A 194 1.09 20.69 -23.74
C LYS A 194 -0.23 19.94 -23.79
N SER A 195 -0.87 19.82 -22.64
CA SER A 195 -2.24 19.35 -22.51
C SER A 195 -3.18 20.07 -23.49
N PRO A 196 -3.99 19.34 -24.26
CA PRO A 196 -5.02 19.99 -25.07
C PRO A 196 -6.05 20.68 -24.16
N ARG A 197 -6.23 21.97 -24.38
CA ARG A 197 -7.23 22.81 -23.72
C ARG A 197 -8.61 22.20 -23.85
N GLY A 198 -9.29 22.12 -22.71
CA GLY A 198 -10.67 21.69 -22.61
C GLY A 198 -11.59 22.41 -23.57
N LYS A 199 -12.41 21.66 -24.27
CA LYS A 199 -13.59 22.19 -24.95
C LYS A 199 -14.71 22.33 -23.93
N ASN A 200 -15.12 23.58 -23.73
CA ASN A 200 -16.35 23.94 -23.02
C ASN A 200 -17.54 23.19 -23.61
N PHE A 201 -18.22 22.41 -22.79
CA PHE A 201 -19.60 22.04 -23.04
C PHE A 201 -20.50 22.97 -22.22
N HIS A 202 -20.94 24.04 -22.87
CA HIS A 202 -22.20 24.67 -22.54
C HIS A 202 -23.31 23.92 -23.29
N LYS A 203 -24.17 23.26 -22.57
CA LYS A 203 -25.63 23.30 -22.64
C LYS A 203 -26.22 22.38 -21.58
#